data_da22c92467c7b4fba83ce4f161dca53c
#
_entry.id   da22c92467c7b4fba83ce4f161dca53c
#
_cell.length_a   1.000
_cell.length_b   1.000
_cell.length_c   1.000
_cell.angle_alpha   90.00
_cell.angle_beta   90.00
_cell.angle_gamma   90.00
#
_symmetry.space_group_name_H-M   'P 1'
#
loop_
_entity.id
_entity.type
_entity.pdbx_description
1 polymer ?
#
loop_
_entity_poly.entity_id
_entity_poly.type
_entity_poly.pdbx_seq_one_letter_code
_entity_poly.pdbx_strand_id
1 'polypeptide(L)'
;MTVSKKNTNSEAYLRMFTQMVRIRTFEDNANQLYLSAKMPGLTHMYSGEEAVAVGICEALRITDKITSTHRGHGHCVAKGAEFKQMFCELLGKEEGYCRGKGGSMHIADQSNGNLGANAIVGGSMGIATGAAFSSKLLGADDVTVCFFGDGATAQGLMYEVMNMAALWKLPVIYA
;
A
#
# COMPACT_ATOMS: atom_id res chain seq x y z
N MET A 1 -37.27 8.10 17.61
CA MET A 1 -35.92 7.56 17.83
C MET A 1 -35.26 7.18 16.52
N THR A 2 -34.71 8.14 15.77
CA THR A 2 -34.10 7.89 14.43
C THR A 2 -33.05 8.97 14.09
N VAL A 3 -32.05 9.15 14.96
CA VAL A 3 -31.01 10.18 14.74
C VAL A 3 -29.58 9.60 14.72
N SER A 4 -29.38 8.30 14.98
CA SER A 4 -28.02 7.75 15.20
C SER A 4 -27.27 7.24 13.94
N LYS A 5 -27.93 7.01 12.81
CA LYS A 5 -27.28 6.42 11.63
C LYS A 5 -26.65 7.42 10.64
N LYS A 6 -27.00 8.72 10.72
CA LYS A 6 -26.48 9.72 9.77
C LYS A 6 -25.08 10.24 10.08
N ASN A 7 -24.65 10.25 11.35
CA ASN A 7 -23.37 10.85 11.73
C ASN A 7 -22.16 9.91 11.48
N THR A 8 -22.31 8.61 11.65
CA THR A 8 -21.20 7.66 11.48
C THR A 8 -20.68 7.58 10.04
N ASN A 9 -21.55 7.66 9.05
CA ASN A 9 -21.11 7.67 7.63
C ASN A 9 -20.42 8.98 7.25
N SER A 10 -20.89 10.12 7.76
CA SER A 10 -20.31 11.42 7.44
C SER A 10 -18.88 11.58 7.96
N GLU A 11 -18.59 11.10 9.16
CA GLU A 11 -17.23 11.14 9.74
C GLU A 11 -16.27 10.22 9.00
N ALA A 12 -16.72 9.02 8.61
CA ALA A 12 -15.90 8.09 7.83
C ALA A 12 -15.57 8.70 6.45
N TYR A 13 -16.54 9.29 5.77
CA TYR A 13 -16.29 9.97 4.50
C TYR A 13 -15.32 11.14 4.64
N LEU A 14 -15.42 11.91 5.72
CA LEU A 14 -14.51 13.02 5.97
C LEU A 14 -13.08 12.51 6.23
N ARG A 15 -12.92 11.42 7.00
CA ARG A 15 -11.59 10.79 7.18
C ARG A 15 -11.01 10.31 5.86
N MET A 16 -11.79 9.59 5.06
CA MET A 16 -11.36 9.10 3.75
C MET A 16 -10.97 10.25 2.82
N PHE A 17 -11.79 11.27 2.73
CA PHE A 17 -11.49 12.46 1.93
C PHE A 17 -10.20 13.15 2.40
N THR A 18 -10.04 13.31 3.72
CA THR A 18 -8.82 13.88 4.30
C THR A 18 -7.59 13.06 3.92
N GLN A 19 -7.66 11.73 3.98
CA GLN A 19 -6.55 10.87 3.57
C GLN A 19 -6.25 10.98 2.07
N MET A 20 -7.26 11.09 1.21
CA MET A 20 -7.06 11.30 -0.22
C MET A 20 -6.34 12.64 -0.49
N VAL A 21 -6.72 13.71 0.20
CA VAL A 21 -6.04 15.01 0.11
C VAL A 21 -4.61 14.92 0.62
N ARG A 22 -4.36 14.20 1.71
CA ARG A 22 -2.99 13.97 2.23
C ARG A 22 -2.12 13.25 1.21
N ILE A 23 -2.63 12.19 0.58
CA ILE A 23 -1.91 11.46 -0.49
C ILE A 23 -1.58 12.41 -1.64
N ARG A 24 -2.57 13.16 -2.15
CA ARG A 24 -2.36 14.11 -3.24
C ARG A 24 -1.31 15.16 -2.88
N THR A 25 -1.39 15.73 -1.69
CA THR A 25 -0.42 16.73 -1.21
C THR A 25 0.99 16.14 -1.10
N PHE A 26 1.11 14.90 -0.62
CA PHE A 26 2.39 14.20 -0.58
C PHE A 26 2.97 14.04 -2.00
N GLU A 27 2.17 13.54 -2.94
CA GLU A 27 2.58 13.30 -4.32
C GLU A 27 3.00 14.60 -5.06
N ASP A 28 2.24 15.68 -4.87
CA ASP A 28 2.56 16.98 -5.47
C ASP A 28 3.93 17.49 -4.98
N ASN A 29 4.22 17.35 -3.69
CA ASN A 29 5.52 17.72 -3.13
C ASN A 29 6.64 16.76 -3.59
N ALA A 30 6.40 15.46 -3.63
CA ALA A 30 7.36 14.48 -4.12
C ALA A 30 7.69 14.75 -5.60
N ASN A 31 6.70 15.06 -6.41
CA ASN A 31 6.90 15.43 -7.81
C ASN A 31 7.76 16.69 -7.98
N GLN A 32 7.53 17.72 -7.16
CA GLN A 32 8.37 18.93 -7.19
C GLN A 32 9.83 18.63 -6.81
N LEU A 33 10.05 17.78 -5.81
CA LEU A 33 11.40 17.35 -5.42
C LEU A 33 12.09 16.56 -6.55
N TYR A 34 11.34 15.70 -7.22
CA TYR A 34 11.83 14.93 -8.35
C TYR A 34 12.20 15.83 -9.54
N LEU A 35 11.30 16.73 -9.95
CA LEU A 35 11.54 17.67 -11.05
C LEU A 35 12.71 18.64 -10.79
N SER A 36 12.97 18.95 -9.52
CA SER A 36 14.13 19.75 -9.10
C SER A 36 15.42 18.94 -8.91
N ALA A 37 15.43 17.67 -9.33
CA ALA A 37 16.58 16.75 -9.24
C ALA A 37 17.11 16.55 -7.80
N LYS A 38 16.25 16.69 -6.78
CA LYS A 38 16.60 16.47 -5.38
C LYS A 38 16.39 15.05 -4.90
N MET A 39 15.62 14.26 -5.65
CA MET A 39 15.39 12.85 -5.36
C MET A 39 16.26 11.96 -6.24
N PRO A 40 17.00 11.01 -5.68
CA PRO A 40 17.72 10.00 -6.45
C PRO A 40 16.77 8.96 -7.05
N GLY A 41 17.15 8.39 -8.17
CA GLY A 41 16.41 7.30 -8.81
C GLY A 41 15.18 7.76 -9.59
N LEU A 42 14.27 6.81 -9.82
CA LEU A 42 13.00 7.04 -10.52
C LEU A 42 11.84 7.06 -9.52
N THR A 43 10.82 7.82 -9.85
CA THR A 43 9.59 7.88 -9.07
C THR A 43 8.38 7.70 -9.96
N HIS A 44 7.33 7.09 -9.39
CA HIS A 44 6.03 6.90 -10.03
C HIS A 44 4.95 7.39 -9.09
N MET A 45 4.26 8.45 -9.51
CA MET A 45 3.23 9.09 -8.69
C MET A 45 1.98 8.21 -8.57
N TYR A 46 1.31 8.33 -7.44
CA TYR A 46 0.02 7.71 -7.14
C TYR A 46 -1.17 8.61 -7.46
N SER A 47 -0.91 9.80 -7.98
CA SER A 47 -1.94 10.81 -8.26
C SER A 47 -3.03 10.28 -9.19
N GLY A 48 -4.28 10.34 -8.74
CA GLY A 48 -5.45 9.83 -9.45
C GLY A 48 -5.99 8.49 -8.92
N GLU A 49 -5.24 7.78 -8.10
CA GLU A 49 -5.61 6.47 -7.55
C GLU A 49 -5.93 6.52 -6.04
N GLU A 50 -6.01 7.72 -5.43
CA GLU A 50 -6.12 7.91 -3.99
C GLU A 50 -7.32 7.16 -3.37
N ALA A 51 -8.44 7.12 -4.09
CA ALA A 51 -9.65 6.48 -3.62
C ALA A 51 -9.50 4.95 -3.45
N VAL A 52 -8.68 4.32 -4.28
CA VAL A 52 -8.42 2.87 -4.19
C VAL A 52 -7.65 2.56 -2.90
N ALA A 53 -6.54 3.25 -2.66
CA ALA A 53 -5.75 3.06 -1.46
C ALA A 53 -6.58 3.32 -0.19
N VAL A 54 -7.25 4.47 -0.14
CA VAL A 54 -7.99 4.89 1.06
C VAL A 54 -9.20 4.01 1.30
N GLY A 55 -9.99 3.70 0.25
CA GLY A 55 -11.19 2.87 0.39
C GLY A 55 -10.88 1.46 0.91
N ILE A 56 -9.80 0.86 0.46
CA ILE A 56 -9.37 -0.46 0.93
C ILE A 56 -8.76 -0.36 2.34
N CYS A 57 -7.82 0.55 2.56
CA CYS A 57 -7.12 0.64 3.85
C CYS A 57 -8.03 1.08 5.00
N GLU A 58 -9.09 1.88 4.77
CA GLU A 58 -10.08 2.23 5.81
C GLU A 58 -10.84 0.99 6.34
N ALA A 59 -10.94 -0.08 5.55
CA ALA A 59 -11.56 -1.33 5.96
C ALA A 59 -10.59 -2.30 6.66
N LEU A 60 -9.30 -2.02 6.66
CA LEU A 60 -8.28 -2.90 7.23
C LEU A 60 -7.97 -2.55 8.69
N ARG A 61 -7.65 -3.60 9.45
CA ARG A 61 -7.09 -3.47 10.80
C ARG A 61 -5.60 -3.17 10.71
N ILE A 62 -5.02 -2.70 11.80
CA ILE A 62 -3.55 -2.49 11.88
C ILE A 62 -2.77 -3.79 11.67
N THR A 63 -3.32 -4.92 12.09
CA THR A 63 -2.74 -6.26 11.95
C THR A 63 -2.83 -6.82 10.54
N ASP A 64 -3.77 -6.33 9.72
CA ASP A 64 -3.90 -6.77 8.34
C ASP A 64 -2.74 -6.23 7.50
N LYS A 65 -2.32 -7.01 6.52
CA LYS A 65 -1.12 -6.74 5.74
C LYS A 65 -1.46 -6.21 4.35
N ILE A 66 -0.56 -5.43 3.79
CA ILE A 66 -0.63 -5.03 2.38
C ILE A 66 0.70 -5.32 1.68
N THR A 67 0.64 -5.60 0.39
CA THR A 67 1.76 -5.48 -0.54
C THR A 67 1.40 -4.48 -1.62
N SER A 68 2.40 -3.79 -2.15
CA SER A 68 2.19 -2.66 -3.04
C SER A 68 2.98 -2.79 -4.34
N THR A 69 2.78 -1.86 -5.25
CA THR A 69 3.39 -1.77 -6.57
C THR A 69 4.50 -0.71 -6.60
N HIS A 70 5.07 -0.47 -7.77
CA HIS A 70 5.98 0.66 -8.04
C HIS A 70 5.33 2.03 -7.83
N ARG A 71 3.99 2.14 -7.78
CA ARG A 71 3.21 3.33 -7.39
C ARG A 71 2.71 3.18 -5.95
N GLY A 72 3.63 2.99 -5.01
CA GLY A 72 3.28 2.55 -3.65
C GLY A 72 3.00 3.66 -2.65
N HIS A 73 3.25 4.94 -2.96
CA HIS A 73 3.16 6.03 -1.98
C HIS A 73 1.76 6.14 -1.36
N GLY A 74 0.71 6.13 -2.19
CA GLY A 74 -0.66 6.21 -1.71
C GLY A 74 -1.03 5.07 -0.77
N HIS A 75 -0.61 3.84 -1.08
CA HIS A 75 -0.81 2.69 -0.22
C HIS A 75 -0.09 2.85 1.13
N CYS A 76 1.17 3.35 1.12
CA CYS A 76 1.92 3.63 2.34
C CYS A 76 1.19 4.65 3.23
N VAL A 77 0.77 5.79 2.65
CA VAL A 77 0.06 6.84 3.39
C VAL A 77 -1.28 6.33 3.93
N ALA A 78 -2.06 5.63 3.10
CA ALA A 78 -3.35 5.08 3.51
C ALA A 78 -3.21 4.04 4.62
N LYS A 79 -2.10 3.29 4.65
CA LYS A 79 -1.81 2.31 5.71
C LYS A 79 -1.22 2.94 6.98
N GLY A 80 -0.98 4.26 6.98
CA GLY A 80 -0.57 5.02 8.15
C GLY A 80 0.90 5.42 8.20
N ALA A 81 1.61 5.38 7.07
CA ALA A 81 3.01 5.81 7.02
C ALA A 81 3.17 7.31 7.30
N GLU A 82 4.24 7.66 8.02
CA GLU A 82 4.57 9.03 8.38
C GLU A 82 5.31 9.75 7.25
N PHE A 83 4.84 10.94 6.87
CA PHE A 83 5.41 11.73 5.77
C PHE A 83 6.90 12.02 5.94
N LYS A 84 7.33 12.33 7.16
CA LYS A 84 8.74 12.60 7.43
C LYS A 84 9.63 11.42 7.02
N GLN A 85 9.28 10.21 7.44
CA GLN A 85 10.05 9.01 7.12
C GLN A 85 9.95 8.66 5.64
N MET A 86 8.79 8.87 5.01
CA MET A 86 8.64 8.70 3.57
C MET A 86 9.54 9.66 2.78
N PHE A 87 9.53 10.97 3.11
CA PHE A 87 10.43 11.93 2.46
C PHE A 87 11.91 11.65 2.75
N CYS A 88 12.26 11.20 3.96
CA CYS A 88 13.62 10.75 4.24
C CYS A 88 14.03 9.60 3.31
N GLU A 89 13.15 8.63 3.09
CA GLU A 89 13.41 7.52 2.15
C GLU A 89 13.60 8.02 0.71
N LEU A 90 12.70 8.88 0.23
CA LEU A 90 12.79 9.46 -1.12
C LEU A 90 14.07 10.27 -1.35
N LEU A 91 14.60 10.88 -0.29
CA LEU A 91 15.82 11.70 -0.33
C LEU A 91 17.10 10.91 -0.01
N GLY A 92 17.01 9.58 0.14
CA GLY A 92 18.15 8.71 0.43
C GLY A 92 18.72 8.88 1.84
N LYS A 93 17.90 9.30 2.81
CA LYS A 93 18.30 9.52 4.21
C LYS A 93 18.16 8.25 5.04
N GLU A 94 19.03 8.09 6.03
CA GLU A 94 19.01 6.93 6.93
C GLU A 94 17.75 6.84 7.79
N GLU A 95 17.11 7.97 8.07
CA GLU A 95 15.86 8.06 8.83
C GLU A 95 14.63 7.58 8.03
N GLY A 96 14.78 7.25 6.74
CA GLY A 96 13.74 6.67 5.91
C GLY A 96 13.37 5.24 6.32
N TYR A 97 12.19 4.78 5.94
CA TYR A 97 11.67 3.45 6.28
C TYR A 97 12.60 2.30 5.91
N CYS A 98 13.31 2.42 4.78
CA CYS A 98 14.30 1.46 4.31
C CYS A 98 15.73 2.02 4.37
N ARG A 99 15.98 2.96 5.29
CA ARG A 99 17.27 3.65 5.48
C ARG A 99 17.78 4.33 4.22
N GLY A 100 16.87 4.89 3.42
CA GLY A 100 17.18 5.56 2.18
C GLY A 100 17.69 4.66 1.05
N LYS A 101 17.56 3.33 1.19
CA LYS A 101 18.05 2.36 0.20
C LYS A 101 16.96 1.88 -0.76
N GLY A 102 15.71 1.95 -0.36
CA GLY A 102 14.58 1.50 -1.16
C GLY A 102 14.11 2.54 -2.17
N GLY A 103 14.14 3.81 -1.79
CA GLY A 103 13.62 4.90 -2.59
C GLY A 103 12.12 4.79 -2.84
N SER A 104 11.62 5.48 -3.87
CA SER A 104 10.19 5.59 -4.20
C SER A 104 9.46 4.24 -4.34
N MET A 105 10.10 3.26 -4.97
CA MET A 105 9.43 2.03 -5.40
C MET A 105 9.55 0.84 -4.41
N HIS A 106 10.19 1.03 -3.26
CA HIS A 106 10.48 -0.07 -2.33
C HIS A 106 10.24 0.30 -0.86
N ILE A 107 9.33 1.25 -0.59
CA ILE A 107 8.98 1.61 0.79
C ILE A 107 8.27 0.43 1.46
N ALA A 108 8.74 0.04 2.63
CA ALA A 108 8.14 -0.96 3.48
C ALA A 108 8.05 -0.45 4.91
N ASP A 109 6.95 -0.72 5.59
CA ASP A 109 6.74 -0.40 7.00
C ASP A 109 6.04 -1.57 7.68
N GLN A 110 6.83 -2.46 8.26
CA GLN A 110 6.31 -3.65 8.92
C GLN A 110 5.52 -3.32 10.20
N SER A 111 5.75 -2.15 10.79
CA SER A 111 5.07 -1.76 12.04
C SER A 111 3.57 -1.55 11.85
N ASN A 112 3.13 -1.20 10.64
CA ASN A 112 1.73 -1.02 10.28
C ASN A 112 1.20 -2.08 9.29
N GLY A 113 1.98 -3.15 9.02
CA GLY A 113 1.59 -4.23 8.11
C GLY A 113 1.84 -3.96 6.63
N ASN A 114 2.55 -2.88 6.26
CA ASN A 114 2.98 -2.67 4.88
C ASN A 114 4.24 -3.50 4.58
N LEU A 115 4.08 -4.65 3.93
CA LEU A 115 5.17 -5.57 3.60
C LEU A 115 6.09 -5.06 2.49
N GLY A 116 5.70 -4.01 1.81
CA GLY A 116 6.54 -3.29 0.88
C GLY A 116 5.95 -3.05 -0.50
N ALA A 117 6.48 -2.01 -1.13
CA ALA A 117 6.33 -1.73 -2.53
C ALA A 117 7.34 -2.55 -3.35
N ASN A 118 7.00 -2.85 -4.61
CA ASN A 118 7.85 -3.64 -5.50
C ASN A 118 7.85 -3.05 -6.91
N ALA A 119 9.03 -2.79 -7.43
CA ALA A 119 9.20 -2.28 -8.80
C ALA A 119 8.91 -3.35 -9.87
N ILE A 120 9.01 -4.63 -9.53
CA ILE A 120 8.74 -5.73 -10.48
C ILE A 120 7.24 -5.92 -10.58
N VAL A 121 6.68 -5.68 -11.76
CA VAL A 121 5.25 -5.82 -12.05
C VAL A 121 4.81 -7.27 -11.78
N GLY A 122 3.81 -7.43 -10.92
CA GLY A 122 3.32 -8.75 -10.47
C GLY A 122 4.12 -9.39 -9.34
N GLY A 123 5.34 -8.92 -9.03
CA GLY A 123 6.20 -9.54 -8.02
C GLY A 123 5.63 -9.56 -6.59
N SER A 124 4.79 -8.58 -6.26
CA SER A 124 4.12 -8.51 -4.95
C SER A 124 3.09 -9.61 -4.71
N MET A 125 2.56 -10.23 -5.77
CA MET A 125 1.53 -11.27 -5.66
C MET A 125 2.02 -12.51 -4.91
N GLY A 126 3.25 -12.97 -5.22
CA GLY A 126 3.86 -14.09 -4.51
C GLY A 126 4.12 -13.76 -3.03
N ILE A 127 4.56 -12.53 -2.75
CA ILE A 127 4.79 -12.06 -1.37
C ILE A 127 3.48 -12.05 -0.58
N ALA A 128 2.42 -11.47 -1.14
CA ALA A 128 1.09 -11.43 -0.50
C ALA A 128 0.54 -12.83 -0.23
N THR A 129 0.66 -13.71 -1.20
CA THR A 129 0.21 -15.10 -1.07
C THR A 129 0.99 -15.84 0.03
N GLY A 130 2.31 -15.63 0.09
CA GLY A 130 3.16 -16.19 1.15
C GLY A 130 2.83 -15.65 2.54
N ALA A 131 2.54 -14.35 2.65
CA ALA A 131 2.11 -13.72 3.89
C ALA A 131 0.77 -14.28 4.37
N ALA A 132 -0.21 -14.41 3.47
CA ALA A 132 -1.51 -15.02 3.79
C ALA A 132 -1.39 -16.50 4.16
N PHE A 133 -0.49 -17.23 3.49
CA PHE A 133 -0.19 -18.61 3.86
C PHE A 133 0.40 -18.72 5.27
N SER A 134 1.33 -17.82 5.61
CA SER A 134 1.88 -17.73 6.97
C SER A 134 0.81 -17.45 8.02
N SER A 135 -0.08 -16.48 7.76
CA SER A 135 -1.19 -16.15 8.67
C SER A 135 -2.09 -17.36 8.91
N LYS A 136 -2.46 -18.06 7.84
CA LYS A 136 -3.27 -19.29 7.95
C LYS A 136 -2.55 -20.39 8.74
N LEU A 137 -1.27 -20.62 8.48
CA LEU A 137 -0.49 -21.67 9.14
C LEU A 137 -0.33 -21.41 10.64
N LEU A 138 -0.20 -20.13 11.01
CA LEU A 138 -0.07 -19.69 12.41
C LEU A 138 -1.43 -19.55 13.12
N GLY A 139 -2.55 -19.76 12.43
CA GLY A 139 -3.88 -19.57 12.99
C GLY A 139 -4.21 -18.11 13.30
N ALA A 140 -3.53 -17.15 12.63
CA ALA A 140 -3.82 -15.74 12.78
C ALA A 140 -5.06 -15.36 11.96
N ASP A 141 -5.78 -14.32 12.39
CA ASP A 141 -7.02 -13.85 11.76
C ASP A 141 -6.82 -12.66 10.81
N ASP A 142 -5.56 -12.27 10.56
CA ASP A 142 -5.23 -11.17 9.67
C ASP A 142 -5.38 -11.55 8.20
N VAL A 143 -5.74 -10.55 7.40
CA VAL A 143 -5.89 -10.63 5.95
C VAL A 143 -4.71 -9.92 5.28
N THR A 144 -4.29 -10.41 4.13
CA THR A 144 -3.32 -9.73 3.28
C THR A 144 -3.98 -9.19 2.03
N VAL A 145 -3.86 -7.88 1.77
CA VAL A 145 -4.29 -7.28 0.50
C VAL A 145 -3.09 -7.11 -0.41
N CYS A 146 -3.20 -7.64 -1.62
CA CYS A 146 -2.23 -7.48 -2.69
C CYS A 146 -2.73 -6.43 -3.68
N PHE A 147 -2.15 -5.25 -3.67
CA PHE A 147 -2.41 -4.26 -4.71
C PHE A 147 -1.61 -4.58 -5.97
N PHE A 148 -2.25 -4.48 -7.13
CA PHE A 148 -1.61 -4.69 -8.42
C PHE A 148 -2.27 -3.85 -9.51
N GLY A 149 -1.53 -3.55 -10.58
CA GLY A 149 -2.07 -2.87 -11.76
C GLY A 149 -2.47 -3.87 -12.86
N ASP A 150 -3.17 -3.36 -13.87
CA ASP A 150 -3.64 -4.12 -15.03
C ASP A 150 -2.51 -4.88 -15.76
N GLY A 151 -1.33 -4.27 -15.86
CA GLY A 151 -0.16 -4.91 -16.47
C GLY A 151 0.29 -6.19 -15.76
N ALA A 152 0.02 -6.33 -14.47
CA ALA A 152 0.35 -7.53 -13.69
C ALA A 152 -0.52 -8.74 -14.09
N THR A 153 -1.71 -8.50 -14.66
CA THR A 153 -2.62 -9.57 -15.08
C THR A 153 -2.07 -10.46 -16.20
N ALA A 154 -1.09 -9.95 -16.95
CA ALA A 154 -0.40 -10.70 -18.00
C ALA A 154 0.75 -11.59 -17.48
N GLN A 155 1.09 -11.50 -16.19
CA GLN A 155 2.14 -12.31 -15.58
C GLN A 155 1.61 -13.73 -15.26
N GLY A 156 2.38 -14.75 -15.63
CA GLY A 156 2.05 -16.14 -15.29
C GLY A 156 1.88 -16.38 -13.80
N LEU A 157 2.72 -15.71 -12.99
CA LEU A 157 2.67 -15.77 -11.52
C LEU A 157 1.26 -15.46 -10.96
N MET A 158 0.51 -14.52 -11.56
CA MET A 158 -0.85 -14.21 -11.11
C MET A 158 -1.73 -15.46 -11.05
N TYR A 159 -1.75 -16.22 -12.12
CA TYR A 159 -2.59 -17.43 -12.23
C TYR A 159 -2.11 -18.52 -11.28
N GLU A 160 -0.81 -18.67 -11.10
CA GLU A 160 -0.23 -19.64 -10.20
C GLU A 160 -0.61 -19.35 -8.74
N VAL A 161 -0.41 -18.12 -8.28
CA VAL A 161 -0.68 -17.76 -6.88
C VAL A 161 -2.17 -17.67 -6.57
N MET A 162 -3.01 -17.25 -7.51
CA MET A 162 -4.46 -17.24 -7.32
C MET A 162 -5.02 -18.67 -7.24
N ASN A 163 -4.48 -19.59 -8.03
CA ASN A 163 -4.84 -21.02 -7.94
C ASN A 163 -4.42 -21.59 -6.56
N MET A 164 -3.21 -21.30 -6.09
CA MET A 164 -2.75 -21.71 -4.76
C MET A 164 -3.62 -21.10 -3.65
N ALA A 165 -3.93 -19.81 -3.76
CA ALA A 165 -4.77 -19.12 -2.78
C ALA A 165 -6.17 -19.73 -2.68
N ALA A 166 -6.77 -20.06 -3.82
CA ALA A 166 -8.08 -20.71 -3.88
C ALA A 166 -8.03 -22.12 -3.29
N LEU A 167 -7.07 -22.94 -3.73
CA LEU A 167 -6.91 -24.32 -3.28
C LEU A 167 -6.68 -24.41 -1.77
N TRP A 168 -5.85 -23.52 -1.24
CA TRP A 168 -5.52 -23.49 0.19
C TRP A 168 -6.43 -22.58 1.00
N LYS A 169 -7.41 -21.93 0.39
CA LYS A 169 -8.35 -21.00 1.05
C LYS A 169 -7.60 -19.98 1.91
N LEU A 170 -6.67 -19.28 1.28
CA LEU A 170 -5.83 -18.30 1.97
C LEU A 170 -6.59 -16.99 2.25
N PRO A 171 -6.32 -16.29 3.37
CA PRO A 171 -6.88 -14.99 3.68
C PRO A 171 -6.17 -13.88 2.88
N VAL A 172 -6.30 -13.90 1.56
CA VAL A 172 -5.70 -12.91 0.64
C VAL A 172 -6.78 -12.29 -0.25
N ILE A 173 -6.65 -10.99 -0.48
CA ILE A 173 -7.48 -10.21 -1.41
C ILE A 173 -6.54 -9.65 -2.47
N TYR A 174 -6.81 -9.93 -3.73
CA TYR A 174 -6.11 -9.34 -4.87
C TYR A 174 -6.95 -8.16 -5.38
N ALA A 175 -6.40 -6.93 -5.34
CA ALA A 175 -7.12 -5.68 -5.60
C ALA A 175 -6.38 -4.81 -6.63
#